data_55041195358f57944efa95898dd86820
#
_entry.id   55041195358f57944efa95898dd86820
#
_cell.length_a   1.000
_cell.length_b   1.000
_cell.length_c   1.000
_cell.angle_alpha   90.00
_cell.angle_beta   90.00
_cell.angle_gamma   90.00
#
_symmetry.space_group_name_H-M   'P 1'
#
loop_
_entity.id
_entity.type
_entity.pdbx_description
1 polymer ?
#
loop_
_entity_poly.entity_id
_entity_poly.type
_entity_poly.pdbx_seq_one_letter_code
_entity_poly.pdbx_strand_id
1 'polypeptide(L)'
;PRGRITQMIGIPTSGMTTLAHKIIANAQGGQGAAVYIDLSGTFDPDYAIRCGVMLDRLLLVRPKTITQTLDIARDLFNEGKLTLVLLDLLNERDTTRPRDVGTMLRKLHEPLAKSRTAALFLLNAPQRPQWQALEEYTDIRLLIQRQTWLYQERDIRGYRVQVTILKDKSSPGEKHIILDLTFDDAVKGNGA
;
A
#
# COMPACT_ATOMS: atom_id res chain seq x y z
N PRO A 1 3.26 -10.84 -1.53
CA PRO A 1 3.28 -12.14 -0.84
C PRO A 1 2.41 -12.13 0.42
N ARG A 2 1.80 -13.28 0.74
CA ARG A 2 0.94 -13.43 1.93
C ARG A 2 1.79 -13.72 3.17
N GLY A 3 1.34 -13.25 4.34
CA GLY A 3 2.06 -13.39 5.61
C GLY A 3 3.35 -12.59 5.67
N ARG A 4 3.49 -11.56 4.82
CA ARG A 4 4.72 -10.82 4.63
C ARG A 4 4.46 -9.32 4.49
N ILE A 5 5.49 -8.52 4.80
CA ILE A 5 5.46 -7.06 4.67
C ILE A 5 6.06 -6.66 3.33
N THR A 6 5.28 -5.91 2.57
CA THR A 6 5.75 -5.14 1.41
C THR A 6 5.75 -3.66 1.77
N GLN A 7 6.85 -2.98 1.52
CA GLN A 7 6.99 -1.54 1.68
C GLN A 7 7.06 -0.89 0.31
N MET A 8 6.19 0.08 0.05
CA MET A 8 6.27 0.96 -1.11
C MET A 8 6.69 2.35 -0.64
N ILE A 9 7.75 2.87 -1.25
CA ILE A 9 8.28 4.20 -0.98
C ILE A 9 8.29 5.03 -2.26
N GLY A 10 8.05 6.32 -2.13
CA GLY A 10 8.09 7.25 -3.26
C GLY A 10 7.89 8.69 -2.81
N ILE A 11 8.15 9.61 -3.73
CA ILE A 11 7.82 11.03 -3.52
C ILE A 11 6.32 11.26 -3.80
N PRO A 12 5.73 12.36 -3.33
CA PRO A 12 4.39 12.76 -3.75
C PRO A 12 4.25 12.73 -5.27
N THR A 13 3.10 12.33 -5.77
CA THR A 13 2.81 12.19 -7.22
C THR A 13 3.59 11.11 -7.97
N SER A 14 4.31 10.23 -7.29
CA SER A 14 5.05 9.11 -7.91
C SER A 14 4.15 8.05 -8.56
N GLY A 15 2.85 8.04 -8.27
CA GLY A 15 1.91 6.99 -8.69
C GLY A 15 1.67 5.91 -7.65
N MET A 16 2.26 6.05 -6.48
CA MET A 16 2.20 5.06 -5.41
C MET A 16 0.76 4.76 -4.97
N THR A 17 -0.07 5.79 -4.73
CA THR A 17 -1.48 5.65 -4.34
C THR A 17 -2.29 4.93 -5.43
N THR A 18 -2.09 5.25 -6.70
CA THR A 18 -2.76 4.58 -7.82
C THR A 18 -2.39 3.10 -7.87
N LEU A 19 -1.09 2.80 -7.77
CA LEU A 19 -0.62 1.41 -7.75
C LEU A 19 -1.19 0.65 -6.53
N ALA A 20 -1.26 1.30 -5.36
CA ALA A 20 -1.86 0.75 -4.16
C ALA A 20 -3.35 0.41 -4.36
N HIS A 21 -4.14 1.31 -4.95
CA HIS A 21 -5.55 1.05 -5.26
C HIS A 21 -5.70 -0.10 -6.28
N LYS A 22 -4.85 -0.19 -7.31
CA LYS A 22 -4.85 -1.32 -8.24
C LYS A 22 -4.51 -2.65 -7.56
N ILE A 23 -3.61 -2.64 -6.58
CA ILE A 23 -3.31 -3.81 -5.75
C ILE A 23 -4.53 -4.22 -4.90
N ILE A 24 -5.26 -3.25 -4.32
CA ILE A 24 -6.51 -3.52 -3.58
C ILE A 24 -7.54 -4.14 -4.52
N ALA A 25 -7.80 -3.53 -5.68
CA ALA A 25 -8.76 -4.04 -6.66
C ALA A 25 -8.44 -5.49 -7.08
N ASN A 26 -7.16 -5.79 -7.31
CA ASN A 26 -6.70 -7.14 -7.61
C ASN A 26 -6.92 -8.11 -6.43
N ALA A 27 -6.66 -7.67 -5.19
CA ALA A 27 -6.88 -8.46 -3.99
C ALA A 27 -8.37 -8.80 -3.77
N GLN A 28 -9.27 -7.92 -4.20
CA GLN A 28 -10.72 -8.07 -4.13
C GLN A 28 -11.29 -9.00 -5.22
N GLY A 29 -10.60 -9.16 -6.36
CA GLY A 29 -11.08 -9.92 -7.53
C GLY A 29 -11.38 -11.40 -7.26
N GLY A 30 -10.79 -12.02 -6.24
CA GLY A 30 -11.04 -13.39 -5.81
C GLY A 30 -12.00 -13.51 -4.62
N GLN A 31 -12.97 -12.62 -4.47
CA GLN A 31 -13.84 -12.46 -3.29
C GLN A 31 -13.07 -12.10 -2.00
N GLY A 32 -11.83 -11.65 -2.13
CA GLY A 32 -11.01 -11.20 -1.01
C GLY A 32 -11.53 -9.91 -0.39
N ALA A 33 -11.37 -9.75 0.92
CA ALA A 33 -11.61 -8.51 1.63
C ALA A 33 -10.28 -7.78 1.85
N ALA A 34 -10.33 -6.45 1.72
CA ALA A 34 -9.19 -5.58 1.97
C ALA A 34 -9.53 -4.54 3.04
N VAL A 35 -8.51 -4.15 3.79
CA VAL A 35 -8.59 -3.04 4.74
C VAL A 35 -7.62 -1.96 4.31
N TYR A 36 -8.09 -0.71 4.31
CA TYR A 36 -7.28 0.49 4.13
C TYR A 36 -7.22 1.25 5.45
N ILE A 37 -6.06 1.31 6.06
CA ILE A 37 -5.82 2.07 7.28
C ILE A 37 -5.22 3.42 6.86
N ASP A 38 -6.07 4.45 6.88
CA ASP A 38 -5.78 5.81 6.41
C ASP A 38 -5.33 6.71 7.56
N LEU A 39 -4.05 6.60 7.96
CA LEU A 39 -3.47 7.54 8.93
C LEU A 39 -3.19 8.90 8.29
N SER A 40 -3.00 8.93 6.98
CA SER A 40 -2.75 10.17 6.23
C SER A 40 -3.99 11.06 6.11
N GLY A 41 -5.21 10.48 6.21
CA GLY A 41 -6.47 11.17 6.03
C GLY A 41 -6.75 11.60 4.58
N THR A 42 -6.11 10.95 3.62
CA THR A 42 -6.13 11.37 2.19
C THR A 42 -6.85 10.39 1.27
N PHE A 43 -7.48 9.36 1.80
CA PHE A 43 -8.23 8.41 0.98
C PHE A 43 -9.40 9.10 0.26
N ASP A 44 -9.39 9.01 -1.05
CA ASP A 44 -10.41 9.51 -1.96
C ASP A 44 -11.20 8.32 -2.54
N PRO A 45 -12.48 8.14 -2.15
CA PRO A 45 -13.29 7.02 -2.60
C PRO A 45 -13.59 7.07 -4.10
N ASP A 46 -13.78 8.26 -4.68
CA ASP A 46 -14.07 8.41 -6.12
C ASP A 46 -12.84 8.01 -6.94
N TYR A 47 -11.66 8.40 -6.48
CA TYR A 47 -10.42 7.98 -7.11
C TYR A 47 -10.16 6.48 -6.95
N ALA A 48 -10.47 5.91 -5.79
CA ALA A 48 -10.34 4.47 -5.55
C ALA A 48 -11.25 3.65 -6.50
N ILE A 49 -12.50 4.08 -6.70
CA ILE A 49 -13.44 3.46 -7.67
C ILE A 49 -12.86 3.52 -9.09
N ARG A 50 -12.32 4.67 -9.51
CA ARG A 50 -11.67 4.83 -10.83
C ARG A 50 -10.44 3.93 -11.01
N CYS A 51 -9.80 3.51 -9.92
CA CYS A 51 -8.72 2.52 -9.92
C CYS A 51 -9.22 1.06 -9.87
N GLY A 52 -10.54 0.84 -9.83
CA GLY A 52 -11.16 -0.49 -9.82
C GLY A 52 -11.46 -1.04 -8.43
N VAL A 53 -11.33 -0.24 -7.37
CA VAL A 53 -11.62 -0.68 -6.00
C VAL A 53 -13.13 -0.82 -5.79
N MET A 54 -13.56 -1.96 -5.26
CA MET A 54 -14.93 -2.23 -4.83
C MET A 54 -15.07 -1.77 -3.38
N LEU A 55 -15.79 -0.65 -3.15
CA LEU A 55 -15.92 -0.05 -1.82
C LEU A 55 -16.74 -0.90 -0.85
N ASP A 56 -17.69 -1.69 -1.34
CA ASP A 56 -18.49 -2.64 -0.56
C ASP A 56 -17.64 -3.79 0.03
N ARG A 57 -16.42 -3.98 -0.48
CA ARG A 57 -15.43 -4.97 -0.01
C ARG A 57 -14.19 -4.34 0.60
N LEU A 58 -14.24 -3.04 0.87
CA LEU A 58 -13.16 -2.28 1.48
C LEU A 58 -13.58 -1.77 2.86
N LEU A 59 -12.90 -2.20 3.91
CA LEU A 59 -13.00 -1.55 5.21
C LEU A 59 -12.02 -0.38 5.26
N LEU A 60 -12.53 0.84 5.38
CA LEU A 60 -11.73 2.05 5.61
C LEU A 60 -11.68 2.36 7.10
N VAL A 61 -10.47 2.47 7.64
CA VAL A 61 -10.22 2.80 9.05
C VAL A 61 -9.33 4.03 9.13
N ARG A 62 -9.70 5.02 9.93
CA ARG A 62 -8.94 6.29 10.12
C ARG A 62 -8.46 6.43 11.56
N PRO A 63 -7.32 5.84 11.92
CA PRO A 63 -6.70 6.03 13.22
C PRO A 63 -6.16 7.45 13.35
N LYS A 64 -5.90 7.88 14.59
CA LYS A 64 -5.33 9.21 14.88
C LYS A 64 -3.83 9.18 15.13
N THR A 65 -3.27 8.01 15.43
CA THR A 65 -1.86 7.85 15.83
C THR A 65 -1.24 6.61 15.21
N ILE A 66 0.11 6.60 15.11
CA ILE A 66 0.88 5.42 14.70
C ILE A 66 0.57 4.23 15.62
N THR A 67 0.46 4.47 16.92
CA THR A 67 0.12 3.42 17.91
C THR A 67 -1.19 2.75 17.56
N GLN A 68 -2.27 3.53 17.38
CA GLN A 68 -3.58 2.98 16.97
C GLN A 68 -3.50 2.24 15.63
N THR A 69 -2.78 2.78 14.65
CA THR A 69 -2.57 2.17 13.34
C THR A 69 -1.98 0.77 13.46
N LEU A 70 -0.92 0.63 14.23
CA LEU A 70 -0.21 -0.65 14.39
C LEU A 70 -0.97 -1.62 15.28
N ASP A 71 -1.69 -1.16 16.31
CA ASP A 71 -2.56 -2.02 17.13
C ASP A 71 -3.72 -2.58 16.31
N ILE A 72 -4.40 -1.74 15.53
CA ILE A 72 -5.47 -2.17 14.61
C ILE A 72 -4.92 -3.21 13.60
N ALA A 73 -3.78 -2.92 12.99
CA ALA A 73 -3.16 -3.86 12.05
C ALA A 73 -2.86 -5.22 12.70
N ARG A 74 -2.34 -5.22 13.93
CA ARG A 74 -2.07 -6.45 14.69
C ARG A 74 -3.35 -7.27 14.90
N ASP A 75 -4.44 -6.62 15.33
CA ASP A 75 -5.69 -7.29 15.61
C ASP A 75 -6.30 -7.88 14.32
N LEU A 76 -6.22 -7.16 13.20
CA LEU A 76 -6.64 -7.65 11.88
C LEU A 76 -5.81 -8.86 11.41
N PHE A 77 -4.49 -8.88 11.70
CA PHE A 77 -3.66 -10.04 11.37
C PHE A 77 -3.99 -11.25 12.25
N ASN A 78 -4.33 -11.06 13.51
CA ASN A 78 -4.77 -12.14 14.40
C ASN A 78 -6.08 -12.78 13.90
N GLU A 79 -7.01 -12.01 13.34
CA GLU A 79 -8.24 -12.54 12.73
C GLU A 79 -7.99 -13.40 11.50
N GLY A 80 -6.95 -13.09 10.71
CA GLY A 80 -6.47 -13.91 9.60
C GLY A 80 -7.43 -14.10 8.41
N LYS A 81 -8.51 -13.31 8.32
CA LYS A 81 -9.58 -13.44 7.32
C LYS A 81 -9.43 -12.54 6.10
N LEU A 82 -8.42 -11.68 6.09
CA LEU A 82 -8.22 -10.67 5.07
C LEU A 82 -7.23 -11.12 4.00
N THR A 83 -7.42 -10.61 2.79
CA THR A 83 -6.45 -10.78 1.70
C THR A 83 -5.32 -9.77 1.79
N LEU A 84 -5.68 -8.50 2.12
CA LEU A 84 -4.75 -7.38 2.17
C LEU A 84 -5.10 -6.42 3.30
N VAL A 85 -4.09 -5.96 4.02
CA VAL A 85 -4.14 -4.78 4.88
C VAL A 85 -3.14 -3.77 4.35
N LEU A 86 -3.63 -2.60 3.95
CA LEU A 86 -2.83 -1.48 3.50
C LEU A 86 -2.76 -0.43 4.61
N LEU A 87 -1.55 0.05 4.93
CA LEU A 87 -1.31 1.12 5.87
C LEU A 87 -0.78 2.34 5.09
N ASP A 88 -1.63 3.37 4.98
CA ASP A 88 -1.25 4.64 4.35
C ASP A 88 -0.67 5.60 5.39
N LEU A 89 0.63 5.80 5.30
CA LEU A 89 1.45 6.59 6.21
C LEU A 89 2.11 7.79 5.48
N LEU A 90 1.57 8.17 4.32
CA LEU A 90 2.21 9.13 3.42
C LEU A 90 2.33 10.53 4.02
N ASN A 91 1.32 11.02 4.69
CA ASN A 91 1.30 12.38 5.26
C ASN A 91 1.17 12.38 6.77
N GLU A 92 1.58 11.27 7.40
CA GLU A 92 1.49 11.16 8.84
C GLU A 92 2.35 12.26 9.53
N ARG A 93 1.82 12.83 10.59
CA ARG A 93 2.46 13.90 11.37
C ARG A 93 2.77 13.48 12.80
N ASP A 94 2.53 12.22 13.12
CA ASP A 94 2.75 11.67 14.45
C ASP A 94 4.23 11.73 14.83
N THR A 95 4.51 12.04 16.07
CA THR A 95 5.85 12.19 16.65
C THR A 95 6.25 11.00 17.53
N THR A 96 5.59 9.85 17.35
CA THR A 96 5.95 8.62 18.08
C THR A 96 7.43 8.29 17.88
N ARG A 97 8.10 7.95 18.99
CA ARG A 97 9.55 7.71 18.97
C ARG A 97 9.90 6.50 18.12
N PRO A 98 11.00 6.53 17.37
CA PRO A 98 11.45 5.41 16.52
C PRO A 98 11.56 4.08 17.28
N ARG A 99 12.04 4.10 18.53
CA ARG A 99 12.15 2.90 19.38
C ARG A 99 10.79 2.26 19.66
N ASP A 100 9.77 3.06 19.90
CA ASP A 100 8.43 2.57 20.21
C ASP A 100 7.80 1.94 18.97
N VAL A 101 7.97 2.57 17.80
CA VAL A 101 7.53 2.01 16.51
C VAL A 101 8.22 0.66 16.23
N GLY A 102 9.54 0.57 16.42
CA GLY A 102 10.27 -0.69 16.24
C GLY A 102 9.75 -1.82 17.15
N THR A 103 9.39 -1.48 18.41
CA THR A 103 8.80 -2.46 19.34
C THR A 103 7.42 -2.94 18.87
N MET A 104 6.61 -2.03 18.32
CA MET A 104 5.29 -2.36 17.78
C MET A 104 5.40 -3.21 16.51
N LEU A 105 6.28 -2.86 15.58
CA LEU A 105 6.52 -3.63 14.36
C LEU A 105 6.94 -5.07 14.66
N ARG A 106 7.78 -5.28 15.67
CA ARG A 106 8.13 -6.62 16.14
C ARG A 106 6.91 -7.43 16.58
N LYS A 107 5.95 -6.79 17.26
CA LYS A 107 4.70 -7.42 17.69
C LYS A 107 3.74 -7.76 16.53
N LEU A 108 3.89 -7.10 15.37
CA LEU A 108 3.10 -7.40 14.17
C LEU A 108 3.62 -8.64 13.42
N HIS A 109 4.92 -8.93 13.52
CA HIS A 109 5.58 -9.92 12.65
C HIS A 109 4.99 -11.33 12.82
N GLU A 110 4.81 -11.79 14.06
CA GLU A 110 4.30 -13.14 14.33
C GLU A 110 2.82 -13.31 13.92
N PRO A 111 1.88 -12.42 14.30
CA PRO A 111 0.50 -12.46 13.81
C PRO A 111 0.41 -12.45 12.29
N LEU A 112 1.17 -11.57 11.63
CA LEU A 112 1.18 -11.48 10.18
C LEU A 112 1.69 -12.76 9.52
N ALA A 113 2.80 -13.33 10.02
CA ALA A 113 3.38 -14.56 9.47
C ALA A 113 2.43 -15.76 9.57
N LYS A 114 1.63 -15.83 10.64
CA LYS A 114 0.59 -16.86 10.85
C LYS A 114 -0.67 -16.62 10.02
N SER A 115 -0.95 -15.35 9.71
CA SER A 115 -2.08 -14.99 8.86
C SER A 115 -1.76 -15.26 7.39
N ARG A 116 -2.79 -15.37 6.57
CA ARG A 116 -2.64 -15.41 5.11
C ARG A 116 -2.82 -14.03 4.47
N THR A 117 -2.77 -12.99 5.27
CA THR A 117 -2.94 -11.59 4.88
C THR A 117 -1.64 -11.02 4.33
N ALA A 118 -1.69 -10.26 3.25
CA ALA A 118 -0.57 -9.44 2.80
C ALA A 118 -0.60 -8.09 3.53
N ALA A 119 0.55 -7.58 3.99
CA ALA A 119 0.67 -6.24 4.55
C ALA A 119 1.41 -5.33 3.57
N LEU A 120 0.81 -4.18 3.26
CA LEU A 120 1.37 -3.16 2.36
C LEU A 120 1.49 -1.83 3.10
N PHE A 121 2.71 -1.32 3.23
CA PHE A 121 3.02 -0.05 3.85
C PHE A 121 3.36 0.99 2.79
N LEU A 122 2.67 2.13 2.80
CA LEU A 122 2.96 3.28 1.92
C LEU A 122 3.69 4.35 2.71
N LEU A 123 4.87 4.76 2.26
CA LEU A 123 5.73 5.72 2.94
C LEU A 123 6.34 6.72 1.96
N ASN A 124 6.54 7.95 2.42
CA ASN A 124 7.28 8.94 1.64
C ASN A 124 8.77 8.62 1.56
N ALA A 125 9.40 9.04 0.46
CA ALA A 125 10.85 9.09 0.30
C ALA A 125 11.30 10.57 0.34
N PRO A 126 12.31 10.96 1.16
CA PRO A 126 13.03 10.10 2.11
C PRO A 126 12.15 9.63 3.27
N GLN A 127 12.43 8.44 3.76
CA GLN A 127 11.68 7.84 4.86
C GLN A 127 11.98 8.55 6.19
N ARG A 128 10.94 8.78 6.99
CA ARG A 128 11.10 9.38 8.33
C ARG A 128 11.78 8.42 9.30
N PRO A 129 12.57 8.93 10.27
CA PRO A 129 13.37 8.09 11.18
C PRO A 129 12.59 7.03 11.94
N GLN A 130 11.33 7.32 12.33
CA GLN A 130 10.50 6.35 13.06
C GLN A 130 10.19 5.08 12.27
N TRP A 131 10.28 5.12 10.95
CA TRP A 131 10.01 3.98 10.07
C TRP A 131 11.25 3.20 9.65
N GLN A 132 12.46 3.61 10.07
CA GLN A 132 13.71 2.90 9.73
C GLN A 132 13.68 1.43 10.18
N ALA A 133 13.16 1.16 11.38
CA ALA A 133 13.03 -0.20 11.89
C ALA A 133 12.14 -1.09 11.01
N LEU A 134 11.24 -0.53 10.20
CA LEU A 134 10.39 -1.30 9.29
C LEU A 134 11.20 -2.08 8.25
N GLU A 135 12.39 -1.59 7.86
CA GLU A 135 13.25 -2.25 6.88
C GLU A 135 13.70 -3.64 7.32
N GLU A 136 13.88 -3.85 8.63
CA GLU A 136 14.28 -5.16 9.19
C GLU A 136 13.18 -6.21 9.00
N TYR A 137 11.91 -5.79 9.15
CA TYR A 137 10.73 -6.64 9.03
C TYR A 137 10.20 -6.75 7.61
N THR A 138 10.65 -5.87 6.70
CA THR A 138 10.21 -5.85 5.31
C THR A 138 10.82 -6.99 4.50
N ASP A 139 9.98 -7.73 3.79
CA ASP A 139 10.39 -8.78 2.87
C ASP A 139 10.64 -8.24 1.46
N ILE A 140 9.77 -7.33 1.00
CA ILE A 140 9.87 -6.67 -0.30
C ILE A 140 9.83 -5.16 -0.10
N ARG A 141 10.81 -4.44 -0.66
CA ARG A 141 10.86 -2.98 -0.66
C ARG A 141 10.90 -2.46 -2.09
N LEU A 142 9.93 -1.62 -2.43
CA LEU A 142 9.72 -1.07 -3.75
C LEU A 142 9.88 0.45 -3.73
N LEU A 143 10.66 0.98 -4.68
CA LEU A 143 10.70 2.41 -4.97
C LEU A 143 9.85 2.69 -6.19
N ILE A 144 8.90 3.62 -6.05
CA ILE A 144 7.98 4.01 -7.11
C ILE A 144 8.36 5.39 -7.63
N GLN A 145 8.60 5.48 -8.94
CA GLN A 145 9.00 6.72 -9.61
C GLN A 145 8.19 6.92 -10.88
N ARG A 146 7.49 8.06 -10.97
CA ARG A 146 6.82 8.41 -12.22
C ARG A 146 7.85 8.80 -13.27
N GLN A 147 7.71 8.23 -14.47
CA GLN A 147 8.58 8.51 -15.62
C GLN A 147 7.97 9.57 -16.54
N THR A 148 6.74 9.34 -16.97
CA THR A 148 6.07 10.22 -17.92
C THR A 148 4.55 10.12 -17.81
N TRP A 149 3.83 11.12 -18.34
CA TRP A 149 2.39 11.07 -18.52
C TRP A 149 2.06 10.28 -19.80
N LEU A 150 0.93 9.59 -19.77
CA LEU A 150 0.35 8.91 -20.93
C LEU A 150 -0.79 9.76 -21.47
N TYR A 151 -0.71 10.08 -22.74
CA TYR A 151 -1.70 10.88 -23.44
C TYR A 151 -2.43 10.03 -24.47
N GLN A 152 -3.70 10.30 -24.65
CA GLN A 152 -4.48 9.90 -25.81
C GLN A 152 -5.03 11.18 -26.42
N GLU A 153 -4.57 11.53 -27.62
CA GLU A 153 -4.80 12.85 -28.23
C GLU A 153 -4.30 13.97 -27.32
N ARG A 154 -5.22 14.74 -26.70
CA ARG A 154 -4.90 15.84 -25.76
C ARG A 154 -5.20 15.54 -24.31
N ASP A 155 -5.81 14.36 -24.03
CA ASP A 155 -6.24 13.97 -22.69
C ASP A 155 -5.19 13.12 -21.99
N ILE A 156 -4.98 13.40 -20.70
CA ILE A 156 -4.17 12.55 -19.84
C ILE A 156 -4.97 11.30 -19.49
N ARG A 157 -4.48 10.14 -19.90
CA ARG A 157 -5.11 8.83 -19.65
C ARG A 157 -4.44 8.05 -18.52
N GLY A 158 -3.30 8.52 -18.07
CA GLY A 158 -2.55 7.83 -17.04
C GLY A 158 -1.11 8.30 -16.98
N TYR A 159 -0.27 7.45 -16.43
CA TYR A 159 1.17 7.70 -16.41
C TYR A 159 1.97 6.40 -16.32
N ARG A 160 3.20 6.49 -16.80
CA ARG A 160 4.18 5.41 -16.70
C ARG A 160 4.97 5.55 -15.42
N VAL A 161 5.10 4.45 -14.68
CA VAL A 161 5.92 4.38 -13.48
C VAL A 161 7.00 3.34 -13.63
N GLN A 162 8.15 3.62 -13.07
CA GLN A 162 9.20 2.65 -12.81
C GLN A 162 9.04 2.15 -11.37
N VAL A 163 8.98 0.85 -11.21
CA VAL A 163 9.01 0.17 -9.90
C VAL A 163 10.37 -0.49 -9.77
N THR A 164 11.20 0.02 -8.88
CA THR A 164 12.51 -0.56 -8.57
C THR A 164 12.40 -1.42 -7.32
N ILE A 165 12.81 -2.68 -7.40
CA ILE A 165 12.85 -3.61 -6.27
C ILE A 165 14.17 -3.38 -5.53
N LEU A 166 14.11 -2.64 -4.42
CA LEU A 166 15.30 -2.34 -3.60
C LEU A 166 15.68 -3.48 -2.68
N LYS A 167 14.69 -4.31 -2.30
CA LYS A 167 14.87 -5.49 -1.45
C LYS A 167 13.85 -6.54 -1.82
N ASP A 168 14.30 -7.76 -1.99
CA ASP A 168 13.47 -8.96 -2.08
C ASP A 168 14.21 -10.11 -1.40
N LYS A 169 13.70 -10.60 -0.26
CA LYS A 169 14.32 -11.70 0.48
C LYS A 169 14.29 -13.02 -0.28
N SER A 170 13.39 -13.16 -1.25
CA SER A 170 13.24 -14.39 -2.05
C SER A 170 14.09 -14.40 -3.33
N SER A 171 14.48 -13.24 -3.84
CA SER A 171 15.22 -13.10 -5.10
C SER A 171 16.18 -11.91 -5.03
N PRO A 172 17.40 -12.09 -4.51
CA PRO A 172 18.37 -11.00 -4.39
C PRO A 172 18.73 -10.37 -5.73
N GLY A 173 19.01 -9.06 -5.70
CA GLY A 173 19.42 -8.25 -6.84
C GLY A 173 18.40 -7.15 -7.14
N GLU A 174 18.93 -5.98 -7.51
CA GLU A 174 18.10 -4.86 -7.94
C GLU A 174 17.47 -5.17 -9.30
N LYS A 175 16.16 -5.03 -9.35
CA LYS A 175 15.36 -5.22 -10.57
C LYS A 175 14.42 -4.05 -10.70
N HIS A 176 14.11 -3.67 -11.94
CA HIS A 176 13.09 -2.67 -12.20
C HIS A 176 12.10 -3.20 -13.24
N ILE A 177 10.87 -2.75 -13.12
CA ILE A 177 9.80 -2.99 -14.09
C ILE A 177 9.14 -1.66 -14.43
N ILE A 178 8.66 -1.54 -15.65
CA ILE A 178 7.89 -0.39 -16.12
C ILE A 178 6.42 -0.79 -16.17
N LEU A 179 5.56 0.03 -15.58
CA LEU A 179 4.12 -0.17 -15.58
C LEU A 179 3.42 1.07 -16.12
N ASP A 180 2.43 0.87 -16.98
CA ASP A 180 1.51 1.91 -17.41
C ASP A 180 0.26 1.85 -16.52
N LEU A 181 0.03 2.91 -15.75
CA LEU A 181 -1.12 3.05 -14.88
C LEU A 181 -2.15 3.94 -15.56
N THR A 182 -3.24 3.35 -16.04
CA THR A 182 -4.32 4.06 -16.71
C THR A 182 -5.50 4.32 -15.79
N PHE A 183 -6.25 5.40 -16.06
CA PHE A 183 -7.44 5.80 -15.29
C PHE A 183 -8.73 5.19 -15.84
N ASP A 184 -8.69 4.56 -17.02
CA ASP A 184 -9.89 4.13 -17.76
C ASP A 184 -10.38 2.72 -17.42
N ASP A 185 -9.63 1.94 -16.67
CA ASP A 185 -10.01 0.55 -16.36
C ASP A 185 -11.19 0.42 -15.38
N ALA A 186 -11.72 1.56 -14.88
CA ALA A 186 -12.81 1.57 -13.90
C ALA A 186 -14.20 1.79 -14.50
N VAL A 187 -14.34 2.01 -15.82
CA VAL A 187 -15.63 2.35 -16.46
C VAL A 187 -15.91 1.47 -17.67
N LYS A 188 -15.75 0.17 -17.54
CA LYS A 188 -16.58 -0.75 -18.32
C LYS A 188 -17.72 -1.22 -17.42
N GLY A 189 -18.53 -0.28 -16.99
CA GLY A 189 -19.87 -0.53 -16.49
C GLY A 189 -20.69 -1.11 -17.61
N ASN A 190 -21.30 -2.24 -17.35
CA ASN A 190 -22.26 -2.92 -18.19
C ASN A 190 -23.27 -1.91 -18.72
N GLY A 191 -23.18 -1.61 -19.99
CA GLY A 191 -24.28 -1.06 -20.75
C GLY A 191 -25.16 -2.21 -21.22
N ALA A 192 -26.43 -2.13 -20.87
CA ALA A 192 -27.61 -2.85 -21.31
C ALA A 192 -27.74 -4.31 -20.87
#